data_a770022c3578dd66083faf28326f9c3f
#
_entry.id   a770022c3578dd66083faf28326f9c3f
#
_cell.length_a   1.000
_cell.length_b   1.000
_cell.length_c   1.000
_cell.angle_alpha   90.00
_cell.angle_beta   90.00
_cell.angle_gamma   90.00
#
_symmetry.space_group_name_H-M   'P 1'
#
loop_
_entity.id
_entity.type
_entity.pdbx_description
1 polymer ?
#
loop_
_entity_poly.entity_id
_entity_poly.type
_entity_poly.pdbx_seq_one_letter_code
_entity_poly.pdbx_strand_id
1 'polypeptide(L)'
;MRPTRALLSLALVALAAGCGGGGGDGGGPTPGVLILTLNTPNTGDGALLFRVNGGPVDSIAGSAMVLDGSYNTVGTQTRVVVAGPITDGVLVGLFVPDVGVVANYVVTMEQVAANSNFAQRSTAGYSITVSVQ
;
A
#
# COMPACT_ATOMS: atom_id res chain seq x y z
N MET A 1 -32.97 76.43 -19.17
CA MET A 1 -32.11 75.53 -18.44
C MET A 1 -32.66 74.12 -18.54
N ARG A 2 -31.99 73.32 -19.25
CA ARG A 2 -32.42 71.92 -19.48
C ARG A 2 -31.43 70.94 -18.76
N PRO A 3 -31.87 70.08 -17.89
CA PRO A 3 -30.99 69.10 -17.32
C PRO A 3 -30.76 68.01 -18.34
N THR A 4 -29.50 67.78 -18.60
CA THR A 4 -29.02 66.74 -19.46
C THR A 4 -29.20 65.33 -18.76
N ARG A 5 -30.02 64.50 -19.37
CA ARG A 5 -30.17 63.09 -18.88
C ARG A 5 -28.96 62.31 -19.30
N ALA A 6 -28.12 61.99 -18.32
CA ALA A 6 -27.06 60.98 -18.49
C ALA A 6 -27.67 59.60 -18.50
N LEU A 7 -27.63 58.98 -19.65
CA LEU A 7 -27.95 57.54 -19.81
C LEU A 7 -26.79 56.72 -19.25
N LEU A 8 -27.01 56.13 -18.11
CA LEU A 8 -26.09 55.22 -17.50
C LEU A 8 -26.25 53.86 -18.20
N SER A 9 -25.37 53.60 -19.14
CA SER A 9 -25.30 52.28 -19.77
C SER A 9 -24.70 51.29 -18.79
N LEU A 10 -25.55 50.44 -18.25
CA LEU A 10 -25.16 49.31 -17.41
C LEU A 10 -24.59 48.23 -18.31
N ALA A 11 -23.25 48.17 -18.42
CA ALA A 11 -22.57 47.05 -19.07
C ALA A 11 -22.63 45.83 -18.13
N LEU A 12 -23.51 44.92 -18.49
CA LEU A 12 -23.61 43.59 -17.86
C LEU A 12 -22.41 42.78 -18.31
N VAL A 13 -21.33 42.80 -17.49
CA VAL A 13 -20.22 41.88 -17.67
C VAL A 13 -20.69 40.50 -17.22
N ALA A 14 -21.07 39.67 -18.15
CA ALA A 14 -21.26 38.25 -17.91
C ALA A 14 -19.90 37.63 -17.58
N LEU A 15 -19.62 37.44 -16.30
CA LEU A 15 -18.58 36.55 -15.86
C LEU A 15 -19.05 35.14 -16.24
N ALA A 16 -18.59 34.68 -17.41
CA ALA A 16 -18.56 33.27 -17.71
C ALA A 16 -17.58 32.65 -16.71
N ALA A 17 -18.13 32.17 -15.60
CA ALA A 17 -17.45 31.20 -14.80
C ALA A 17 -17.25 29.97 -15.68
N GLY A 18 -16.17 29.98 -16.41
CA GLY A 18 -15.66 28.78 -17.05
C GLY A 18 -15.33 27.83 -15.92
N CYS A 19 -16.24 26.92 -15.61
CA CYS A 19 -15.92 25.66 -15.02
C CYS A 19 -15.03 24.95 -16.03
N GLY A 20 -13.78 25.31 -16.03
CA GLY A 20 -12.74 24.52 -16.64
C GLY A 20 -12.71 23.21 -15.90
N GLY A 21 -13.49 22.25 -16.35
CA GLY A 21 -13.27 20.85 -16.05
C GLY A 21 -11.89 20.51 -16.59
N GLY A 22 -10.86 20.83 -15.81
CA GLY A 22 -9.54 20.31 -16.04
C GLY A 22 -9.64 18.80 -15.89
N GLY A 23 -9.75 18.07 -16.98
CA GLY A 23 -9.44 16.68 -17.04
C GLY A 23 -7.94 16.53 -16.82
N GLY A 24 -7.47 16.84 -15.63
CA GLY A 24 -6.20 16.42 -15.13
C GLY A 24 -6.42 15.05 -14.54
N ASP A 25 -5.91 14.02 -15.18
CA ASP A 25 -5.71 12.70 -14.58
C ASP A 25 -4.65 12.77 -13.48
N GLY A 26 -4.73 13.75 -12.63
CA GLY A 26 -4.09 13.81 -11.35
C GLY A 26 -4.92 12.98 -10.38
N GLY A 27 -4.99 11.68 -10.61
CA GLY A 27 -5.54 10.78 -9.65
C GLY A 27 -4.77 10.93 -8.36
N GLY A 28 -5.45 11.39 -7.30
CA GLY A 28 -4.91 11.40 -5.96
C GLY A 28 -4.58 9.99 -5.52
N PRO A 29 -3.98 9.85 -4.31
CA PRO A 29 -3.68 8.55 -3.73
C PRO A 29 -4.91 7.65 -3.75
N THR A 30 -4.71 6.41 -4.15
CA THR A 30 -5.76 5.40 -4.23
C THR A 30 -5.56 4.36 -3.13
N PRO A 31 -6.30 4.44 -2.03
CA PRO A 31 -6.23 3.43 -0.97
C PRO A 31 -6.60 2.05 -1.49
N GLY A 32 -5.92 1.03 -1.01
CA GLY A 32 -6.20 -0.33 -1.45
C GLY A 32 -5.32 -1.35 -0.75
N VAL A 33 -5.25 -2.53 -1.35
CA VAL A 33 -4.54 -3.67 -0.79
C VAL A 33 -3.41 -4.09 -1.69
N LEU A 34 -2.23 -4.25 -1.10
CA LEU A 34 -1.08 -4.91 -1.73
C LEU A 34 -1.01 -6.35 -1.24
N ILE A 35 -0.84 -7.27 -2.17
CA ILE A 35 -0.69 -8.70 -1.89
C ILE A 35 0.79 -9.04 -1.85
N LEU A 36 1.22 -9.64 -0.75
CA LEU A 36 2.55 -10.20 -0.58
C LEU A 36 2.49 -11.71 -0.84
N THR A 37 3.21 -12.14 -1.86
CA THR A 37 3.29 -13.55 -2.27
C THR A 37 4.68 -14.09 -1.97
N LEU A 38 4.73 -15.14 -1.16
CA LEU A 38 5.96 -15.82 -0.76
C LEU A 38 6.38 -16.86 -1.79
N ASN A 39 7.66 -16.88 -2.09
CA ASN A 39 8.35 -17.99 -2.71
C ASN A 39 9.41 -18.50 -1.72
N THR A 40 9.25 -19.74 -1.26
CA THR A 40 10.16 -20.39 -0.31
C THR A 40 10.91 -21.54 -0.96
N PRO A 41 12.23 -21.68 -0.70
CA PRO A 41 13.01 -22.82 -1.16
C PRO A 41 12.81 -24.06 -0.30
N ASN A 42 12.05 -23.96 0.80
CA ASN A 42 11.87 -25.02 1.78
C ASN A 42 10.40 -25.42 1.94
N THR A 43 10.21 -26.59 2.50
CA THR A 43 8.92 -27.04 3.04
C THR A 43 8.93 -26.92 4.56
N GLY A 44 7.76 -26.75 5.16
CA GLY A 44 7.62 -26.74 6.62
C GLY A 44 8.18 -25.50 7.32
N ASP A 45 8.02 -24.33 6.71
CA ASP A 45 8.25 -23.06 7.39
C ASP A 45 7.14 -22.82 8.41
N GLY A 46 7.50 -22.34 9.60
CA GLY A 46 6.58 -22.13 10.70
C GLY A 46 6.43 -20.69 11.15
N ALA A 47 7.45 -19.86 10.90
CA ALA A 47 7.41 -18.45 11.22
C ALA A 47 8.33 -17.65 10.31
N LEU A 48 7.92 -16.45 9.97
CA LEU A 48 8.69 -15.49 9.20
C LEU A 48 8.72 -14.14 9.90
N LEU A 49 9.88 -13.50 9.87
CA LEU A 49 10.04 -12.08 10.16
C LEU A 49 10.51 -11.40 8.88
N PHE A 50 9.78 -10.44 8.42
CA PHE A 50 10.15 -9.64 7.25
C PHE A 50 9.86 -8.17 7.47
N ARG A 51 10.51 -7.35 6.67
CA ARG A 51 10.40 -5.90 6.71
C ARG A 51 9.91 -5.38 5.38
N VAL A 52 8.89 -4.53 5.44
CA VAL A 52 8.36 -3.80 4.29
C VAL A 52 8.87 -2.36 4.37
N ASN A 53 9.52 -1.91 3.33
CA ASN A 53 9.99 -0.52 3.20
C ASN A 53 9.30 0.14 2.01
N GLY A 54 9.30 1.47 1.98
CA GLY A 54 8.96 2.27 0.82
C GLY A 54 7.65 3.02 0.91
N GLY A 55 6.85 2.76 1.93
CA GLY A 55 5.60 3.49 2.14
C GLY A 55 4.91 3.11 3.44
N PRO A 56 3.91 3.90 3.85
CA PRO A 56 3.12 3.61 5.04
C PRO A 56 2.25 2.37 4.83
N VAL A 57 2.03 1.63 5.91
CA VAL A 57 1.11 0.49 5.99
C VAL A 57 0.10 0.78 7.08
N ASP A 58 -1.17 0.81 6.74
CA ASP A 58 -2.24 1.14 7.69
C ASP A 58 -2.63 -0.07 8.53
N SER A 59 -2.71 -1.23 7.91
CA SER A 59 -3.01 -2.50 8.58
C SER A 59 -2.57 -3.70 7.74
N ILE A 60 -2.57 -4.88 8.36
CA ILE A 60 -2.16 -6.14 7.73
C ILE A 60 -3.22 -7.20 8.00
N ALA A 61 -3.55 -7.96 6.96
CA ALA A 61 -4.41 -9.14 7.05
C ALA A 61 -3.64 -10.39 6.62
N GLY A 62 -3.63 -11.41 7.45
CA GLY A 62 -3.03 -12.71 7.13
C GLY A 62 -3.89 -13.50 6.14
N SER A 63 -3.25 -14.34 5.32
CA SER A 63 -3.93 -15.36 4.51
C SER A 63 -4.30 -16.58 5.36
N ALA A 64 -4.93 -17.57 4.73
CA ALA A 64 -5.33 -18.81 5.41
C ALA A 64 -4.18 -19.60 6.04
N MET A 65 -2.95 -19.44 5.55
CA MET A 65 -1.77 -20.11 6.13
C MET A 65 -1.15 -19.34 7.31
N VAL A 66 -1.60 -18.14 7.59
CA VAL A 66 -1.15 -17.35 8.74
C VAL A 66 -2.14 -17.53 9.88
N LEU A 67 -1.75 -18.26 10.92
CA LEU A 67 -2.58 -18.52 12.09
C LEU A 67 -2.42 -17.43 13.15
N ASP A 68 -1.27 -16.78 13.19
CA ASP A 68 -0.98 -15.70 14.11
C ASP A 68 0.00 -14.72 13.45
N GLY A 69 -0.13 -13.44 13.79
CA GLY A 69 0.73 -12.41 13.25
C GLY A 69 0.70 -11.13 14.05
N SER A 70 1.78 -10.38 13.96
CA SER A 70 1.88 -9.03 14.51
C SER A 70 2.70 -8.15 13.60
N TYR A 71 2.50 -6.85 13.71
CA TYR A 71 3.29 -5.88 12.95
C TYR A 71 3.52 -4.60 13.75
N ASN A 72 4.59 -3.91 13.39
CA ASN A 72 4.91 -2.59 13.92
C ASN A 72 5.38 -1.69 12.79
N THR A 73 4.72 -0.56 12.64
CA THR A 73 5.04 0.45 11.63
C THR A 73 5.70 1.66 12.28
N VAL A 74 6.84 2.06 11.72
CA VAL A 74 7.53 3.30 12.04
C VAL A 74 7.82 4.05 10.75
N GLY A 75 7.07 5.12 10.49
CA GLY A 75 7.17 5.89 9.25
C GLY A 75 6.83 5.03 8.02
N THR A 76 7.81 4.86 7.13
CA THR A 76 7.68 4.07 5.90
C THR A 76 8.25 2.65 6.01
N GLN A 77 8.53 2.20 7.22
CA GLN A 77 9.05 0.87 7.50
C GLN A 77 8.08 0.11 8.39
N THR A 78 7.72 -1.10 7.99
CA THR A 78 6.87 -2.00 8.76
C THR A 78 7.57 -3.34 8.94
N ARG A 79 7.74 -3.78 10.17
CA ARG A 79 8.17 -5.14 10.49
C ARG A 79 6.96 -6.01 10.75
N VAL A 80 6.99 -7.21 10.19
CA VAL A 80 5.88 -8.16 10.24
C VAL A 80 6.40 -9.51 10.70
N VAL A 81 5.75 -10.08 11.69
CA VAL A 81 5.95 -11.45 12.13
C VAL A 81 4.70 -12.24 11.82
N VAL A 82 4.84 -13.37 11.17
CA VAL A 82 3.74 -14.31 10.90
C VAL A 82 4.14 -15.71 11.32
N ALA A 83 3.18 -16.47 11.81
CA ALA A 83 3.36 -17.87 12.21
C ALA A 83 2.19 -18.72 11.67
N GLY A 84 2.49 -19.94 11.29
CA GLY A 84 1.53 -20.90 10.76
C GLY A 84 2.20 -21.93 9.86
N PRO A 85 1.42 -22.81 9.21
CA PRO A 85 1.93 -23.76 8.21
C PRO A 85 2.22 -23.04 6.91
N ILE A 86 3.36 -22.33 6.85
CA ILE A 86 3.70 -21.41 5.77
C ILE A 86 4.28 -22.18 4.58
N THR A 87 3.73 -21.91 3.40
CA THR A 87 4.15 -22.46 2.11
C THR A 87 4.21 -21.36 1.05
N ASP A 88 4.56 -21.72 -0.18
CA ASP A 88 4.44 -20.82 -1.33
C ASP A 88 3.02 -20.30 -1.47
N GLY A 89 2.89 -19.05 -1.84
CA GLY A 89 1.61 -18.43 -2.12
C GLY A 89 1.38 -17.13 -1.36
N VAL A 90 0.14 -16.68 -1.33
CA VAL A 90 -0.24 -15.44 -0.66
C VAL A 90 0.00 -15.54 0.84
N LEU A 91 0.83 -14.66 1.35
CA LEU A 91 1.21 -14.61 2.76
C LEU A 91 0.32 -13.62 3.54
N VAL A 92 0.31 -12.37 3.13
CA VAL A 92 -0.47 -11.30 3.75
C VAL A 92 -0.96 -10.31 2.72
N GLY A 93 -2.00 -9.57 3.08
CA GLY A 93 -2.43 -8.33 2.42
C GLY A 93 -2.03 -7.13 3.26
N LEU A 94 -1.49 -6.11 2.62
CA LEU A 94 -1.18 -4.82 3.24
C LEU A 94 -2.23 -3.81 2.83
N PHE A 95 -2.90 -3.19 3.78
CA PHE A 95 -3.74 -2.03 3.52
C PHE A 95 -2.85 -0.79 3.49
N VAL A 96 -2.86 -0.10 2.36
CA VAL A 96 -1.99 1.05 2.12
C VAL A 96 -2.80 2.24 1.61
N PRO A 97 -2.36 3.47 1.88
CA PRO A 97 -3.08 4.66 1.45
C PRO A 97 -3.01 4.90 -0.06
N ASP A 98 -2.05 4.28 -0.76
CA ASP A 98 -1.90 4.44 -2.20
C ASP A 98 -1.29 3.20 -2.86
N VAL A 99 -2.10 2.47 -3.61
CA VAL A 99 -1.63 1.32 -4.40
C VAL A 99 -0.92 1.74 -5.69
N GLY A 100 -1.07 3.00 -6.11
CA GLY A 100 -0.41 3.53 -7.30
C GLY A 100 1.12 3.57 -7.19
N VAL A 101 1.64 3.53 -5.97
CA VAL A 101 3.08 3.53 -5.70
C VAL A 101 3.61 2.15 -5.31
N VAL A 102 2.94 1.08 -5.72
CA VAL A 102 3.32 -0.31 -5.40
C VAL A 102 4.80 -0.62 -5.64
N ALA A 103 5.40 -0.04 -6.68
CA ALA A 103 6.80 -0.23 -7.01
C ALA A 103 7.78 0.29 -5.94
N ASN A 104 7.34 1.16 -5.05
CA ASN A 104 8.14 1.67 -3.95
C ASN A 104 8.23 0.68 -2.78
N TYR A 105 7.29 -0.25 -2.68
CA TYR A 105 7.26 -1.23 -1.60
C TYR A 105 8.23 -2.36 -1.88
N VAL A 106 9.21 -2.52 -1.01
CA VAL A 106 10.24 -3.57 -1.08
C VAL A 106 10.21 -4.38 0.20
N VAL A 107 10.16 -5.70 0.06
CA VAL A 107 10.12 -6.62 1.20
C VAL A 107 11.46 -7.32 1.34
N THR A 108 11.99 -7.31 2.57
CA THR A 108 13.23 -7.99 2.93
C THR A 108 12.94 -9.05 3.99
N MET A 109 13.30 -10.30 3.70
CA MET A 109 13.24 -11.40 4.66
C MET A 109 14.35 -11.21 5.70
N GLU A 110 13.99 -11.19 6.98
CA GLU A 110 14.95 -11.03 8.07
C GLU A 110 15.23 -12.35 8.79
N GLN A 111 14.19 -13.15 9.07
CA GLN A 111 14.34 -14.43 9.76
C GLN A 111 13.28 -15.43 9.30
N VAL A 112 13.66 -16.69 9.32
CA VAL A 112 12.79 -17.83 9.05
C VAL A 112 13.01 -18.91 10.10
N ALA A 113 11.94 -19.51 10.60
CA ALA A 113 11.99 -20.64 11.51
C ALA A 113 11.19 -21.82 10.95
N ALA A 114 11.72 -23.02 11.17
CA ALA A 114 11.05 -24.26 10.80
C ALA A 114 9.80 -24.50 11.65
N ASN A 115 8.78 -25.13 11.07
CA ASN A 115 7.53 -25.43 11.78
C ASN A 115 7.72 -26.54 12.85
N SER A 116 8.61 -27.49 12.63
CA SER A 116 8.74 -28.69 13.48
C SER A 116 9.42 -28.44 14.81
N ASN A 117 10.40 -27.52 14.85
CA ASN A 117 11.25 -27.30 16.03
C ASN A 117 11.62 -25.84 16.24
N PHE A 118 11.05 -24.92 15.47
CA PHE A 118 11.37 -23.50 15.48
C PHE A 118 12.85 -23.16 15.26
N ALA A 119 13.63 -24.10 14.71
CA ALA A 119 15.02 -23.84 14.37
C ALA A 119 15.11 -22.77 13.30
N GLN A 120 16.01 -21.80 13.50
CA GLN A 120 16.25 -20.76 12.51
C GLN A 120 16.84 -21.36 11.25
N ARG A 121 16.32 -20.93 10.11
CA ARG A 121 16.77 -21.30 8.76
C ARG A 121 17.48 -20.12 8.11
N SER A 122 18.32 -20.44 7.11
CA SER A 122 18.86 -19.41 6.22
C SER A 122 17.74 -18.72 5.46
N THR A 123 17.85 -17.42 5.28
CA THR A 123 16.94 -16.61 4.44
C THR A 123 17.27 -16.69 2.94
N ALA A 124 18.35 -17.38 2.58
CA ALA A 124 18.75 -17.52 1.17
C ALA A 124 17.69 -18.25 0.36
N GLY A 125 17.37 -17.73 -0.82
CA GLY A 125 16.37 -18.32 -1.72
C GLY A 125 14.92 -17.94 -1.41
N TYR A 126 14.64 -17.25 -0.29
CA TYR A 126 13.33 -16.67 0.00
C TYR A 126 13.13 -15.40 -0.77
N SER A 127 11.95 -15.21 -1.33
CA SER A 127 11.53 -13.95 -1.92
C SER A 127 10.06 -13.68 -1.64
N ILE A 128 9.73 -12.41 -1.50
CA ILE A 128 8.35 -11.94 -1.39
C ILE A 128 8.12 -10.91 -2.48
N THR A 129 7.16 -11.18 -3.34
CA THR A 129 6.72 -10.26 -4.38
C THR A 129 5.53 -9.45 -3.91
N VAL A 130 5.45 -8.20 -4.36
CA VAL A 130 4.37 -7.28 -4.03
C VAL A 130 3.57 -6.99 -5.29
N SER A 131 2.26 -7.13 -5.23
CA SER A 131 1.34 -6.81 -6.31
C SER A 131 0.10 -6.11 -5.79
N VAL A 132 -0.60 -5.38 -6.63
CA VAL A 132 -1.92 -4.82 -6.30
C VAL A 132 -2.95 -5.95 -6.37
N GLN A 133 -3.91 -5.94 -5.42
CA GLN A 133 -5.02 -6.88 -5.40
C GLN A 133 -5.96 -6.67 -6.60
#